data_75145bc740a7c49faf3082fa2fbf0c98
#
_entry.id   75145bc740a7c49faf3082fa2fbf0c98
#
_cell.length_a   1.000
_cell.length_b   1.000
_cell.length_c   1.000
_cell.angle_alpha   90.00
_cell.angle_beta   90.00
_cell.angle_gamma   90.00
#
_symmetry.space_group_name_H-M   'P 1'
#
loop_
_entity.id
_entity.type
_entity.pdbx_description
1 polymer ?
#
loop_
_entity_poly.entity_id
_entity_poly.type
_entity_poly.pdbx_seq_one_letter_code
_entity_poly.pdbx_strand_id
1 'polypeptide(L)'
;MGKSRVMLDQEMVVEDFWKKLIVSNNIVDNRERRNVVYRHAYLMAARELSNVTTTALGKIVDRNHASVVHAVRNHFSNHTYDSTYRKVYSSVHEELQEVMFGYNEELGDMLKVRFSKIQADSVHLAMANMYKSKYEKQRIAYDEKIEMLKNEINLLSKQIKSVRKRNHLLGDECLRLKNLL
;
A
#
# COMPACT_ATOMS: atom_id res chain seq x y z
N MET A 1 19.31 7.88 -21.99
CA MET A 1 18.19 8.63 -21.42
C MET A 1 18.60 9.10 -20.02
N GLY A 2 18.76 10.40 -19.81
CA GLY A 2 19.09 10.96 -18.50
C GLY A 2 17.91 10.84 -17.53
N LYS A 3 18.17 10.48 -16.28
CA LYS A 3 17.17 10.53 -15.21
C LYS A 3 16.71 11.98 -15.04
N SER A 4 15.39 12.19 -14.81
CA SER A 4 14.88 13.49 -14.41
C SER A 4 15.53 13.92 -13.09
N ARG A 5 15.85 15.20 -12.92
CA ARG A 5 16.42 15.76 -11.68
C ARG A 5 15.55 15.42 -10.45
N VAL A 6 14.25 15.48 -10.60
CA VAL A 6 13.28 15.11 -9.53
C VAL A 6 13.42 13.66 -9.08
N MET A 7 13.72 12.73 -10.00
CA MET A 7 13.94 11.32 -9.62
C MET A 7 15.25 11.12 -8.86
N LEU A 8 16.30 11.87 -9.20
CA LEU A 8 17.57 11.83 -8.47
C LEU A 8 17.41 12.38 -7.05
N ASP A 9 16.63 13.44 -6.89
CA ASP A 9 16.37 14.04 -5.59
C ASP A 9 15.55 13.10 -4.68
N GLN A 10 14.57 12.37 -5.23
CA GLN A 10 13.82 11.35 -4.47
C GLN A 10 14.69 10.14 -4.11
N GLU A 11 15.60 9.72 -4.99
CA GLU A 11 16.57 8.66 -4.67
C GLU A 11 17.43 9.04 -3.45
N MET A 12 17.88 10.29 -3.35
CA MET A 12 18.66 10.80 -2.21
C MET A 12 17.83 10.78 -0.92
N VAL A 13 16.59 11.28 -0.95
CA VAL A 13 15.72 11.32 0.22
C VAL A 13 15.45 9.91 0.77
N VAL A 14 15.14 8.98 -0.12
CA VAL A 14 14.86 7.58 0.24
C VAL A 14 16.13 6.89 0.77
N GLU A 15 17.31 7.18 0.16
CA GLU A 15 18.60 6.66 0.63
C GLU A 15 18.97 7.19 2.02
N ASP A 16 18.80 8.48 2.27
CA ASP A 16 19.12 9.10 3.57
C ASP A 16 18.17 8.60 4.66
N PHE A 17 16.89 8.37 4.32
CA PHE A 17 15.96 7.73 5.25
C PHE A 17 16.40 6.31 5.59
N TRP A 18 16.85 5.50 4.62
CA TRP A 18 17.38 4.17 4.88
C TRP A 18 18.60 4.19 5.81
N LYS A 19 19.54 5.11 5.58
CA LYS A 19 20.71 5.29 6.47
C LYS A 19 20.31 5.62 7.90
N LYS A 20 19.34 6.51 8.09
CA LYS A 20 18.78 6.83 9.42
C LYS A 20 18.12 5.61 10.06
N LEU A 21 17.31 4.87 9.31
CA LEU A 21 16.62 3.68 9.78
C LEU A 21 17.59 2.60 10.27
N ILE A 22 18.70 2.38 9.55
CA ILE A 22 19.77 1.48 9.96
C ILE A 22 20.34 1.86 11.33
N VAL A 23 20.69 3.12 11.51
CA VAL A 23 21.31 3.62 12.75
C VAL A 23 20.33 3.54 13.92
N SER A 24 19.08 4.02 13.73
CA SER A 24 18.07 4.08 14.79
C SER A 24 17.65 2.71 15.28
N ASN A 25 17.65 1.71 14.40
CA ASN A 25 17.17 0.36 14.73
C ASN A 25 18.29 -0.67 14.84
N ASN A 26 19.55 -0.27 14.78
CA ASN A 26 20.72 -1.18 14.79
C ASN A 26 20.57 -2.31 13.77
N ILE A 27 20.18 -1.97 12.54
CA ILE A 27 19.98 -2.94 11.48
C ILE A 27 21.34 -3.36 10.94
N VAL A 28 21.63 -4.65 10.99
CA VAL A 28 22.88 -5.23 10.45
C VAL A 28 22.57 -5.90 9.12
N ASP A 29 23.52 -5.84 8.19
CA ASP A 29 23.37 -6.52 6.90
C ASP A 29 23.63 -8.01 7.02
N ASN A 30 22.67 -8.70 7.59
CA ASN A 30 22.67 -10.16 7.74
C ASN A 30 21.29 -10.74 7.37
N ARG A 31 21.15 -12.07 7.53
CA ARG A 31 19.91 -12.80 7.26
C ARG A 31 19.01 -12.99 8.48
N GLU A 32 19.33 -12.37 9.60
CA GLU A 32 18.44 -12.40 10.76
C GLU A 32 17.06 -11.88 10.43
N ARG A 33 16.04 -12.58 10.92
CA ARG A 33 14.64 -12.27 10.64
C ARG A 33 14.31 -10.79 10.88
N ARG A 34 14.79 -10.23 12.00
CA ARG A 34 14.55 -8.81 12.33
C ARG A 34 15.04 -7.88 11.22
N ASN A 35 16.29 -8.05 10.79
CA ASN A 35 16.91 -7.20 9.77
C ASN A 35 16.24 -7.37 8.40
N VAL A 36 15.81 -8.59 8.07
CA VAL A 36 15.05 -8.89 6.85
C VAL A 36 13.68 -8.20 6.88
N VAL A 37 12.99 -8.21 8.03
CA VAL A 37 11.69 -7.56 8.21
C VAL A 37 11.80 -6.05 7.97
N TYR A 38 12.76 -5.36 8.59
CA TYR A 38 12.97 -3.93 8.35
C TYR A 38 13.30 -3.61 6.90
N ARG A 39 14.17 -4.40 6.28
CA ARG A 39 14.54 -4.23 4.87
C ARG A 39 13.34 -4.38 3.94
N HIS A 40 12.52 -5.42 4.13
CA HIS A 40 11.34 -5.66 3.33
C HIS A 40 10.27 -4.56 3.55
N ALA A 41 10.06 -4.14 4.79
CA ALA A 41 9.16 -3.05 5.14
C ALA A 41 9.57 -1.73 4.47
N TYR A 42 10.86 -1.37 4.57
CA TYR A 42 11.40 -0.20 3.90
C TYR A 42 11.26 -0.26 2.38
N LEU A 43 11.63 -1.38 1.75
CA LEU A 43 11.55 -1.54 0.30
C LEU A 43 10.12 -1.38 -0.23
N MET A 44 9.14 -1.89 0.53
CA MET A 44 7.73 -1.74 0.17
C MET A 44 7.26 -0.30 0.35
N ALA A 45 7.52 0.33 1.49
CA ALA A 45 7.16 1.71 1.76
C ALA A 45 7.79 2.68 0.74
N ALA A 46 9.10 2.51 0.46
CA ALA A 46 9.80 3.31 -0.54
C ALA A 46 9.23 3.13 -1.95
N ARG A 47 8.80 1.90 -2.30
CA ARG A 47 8.17 1.62 -3.60
C ARG A 47 6.80 2.25 -3.73
N GLU A 48 6.04 2.36 -2.66
CA GLU A 48 4.70 2.98 -2.65
C GLU A 48 4.75 4.50 -2.65
N LEU A 49 5.67 5.08 -1.87
CA LEU A 49 5.72 6.51 -1.61
C LEU A 49 6.62 7.30 -2.58
N SER A 50 7.44 6.61 -3.39
CA SER A 50 8.36 7.26 -4.32
C SER A 50 8.28 6.68 -5.73
N ASN A 51 8.84 7.42 -6.70
CA ASN A 51 9.02 6.96 -8.08
C ASN A 51 10.39 6.28 -8.31
N VAL A 52 11.10 5.92 -7.23
CA VAL A 52 12.41 5.28 -7.31
C VAL A 52 12.26 3.87 -7.89
N THR A 53 13.12 3.54 -8.83
CA THR A 53 13.06 2.25 -9.52
C THR A 53 13.51 1.10 -8.62
N THR A 54 13.01 -0.11 -8.88
CA THR A 54 13.42 -1.32 -8.13
C THR A 54 14.94 -1.57 -8.19
N THR A 55 15.57 -1.19 -9.29
CA THR A 55 17.03 -1.28 -9.45
C THR A 55 17.76 -0.28 -8.54
N ALA A 56 17.28 0.95 -8.44
CA ALA A 56 17.85 1.96 -7.55
C ALA A 56 17.61 1.60 -6.07
N LEU A 57 16.39 1.16 -5.70
CA LEU A 57 16.10 0.67 -4.36
C LEU A 57 16.99 -0.52 -3.97
N GLY A 58 17.25 -1.43 -4.90
CA GLY A 58 18.19 -2.53 -4.68
C GLY A 58 19.60 -2.03 -4.34
N LYS A 59 20.09 -1.03 -5.06
CA LYS A 59 21.41 -0.41 -4.78
C LYS A 59 21.46 0.24 -3.40
N ILE A 60 20.42 0.97 -3.01
CA ILE A 60 20.31 1.64 -1.70
C ILE A 60 20.45 0.64 -0.54
N VAL A 61 19.86 -0.54 -0.65
CA VAL A 61 19.91 -1.57 0.40
C VAL A 61 20.99 -2.64 0.17
N ASP A 62 21.91 -2.40 -0.76
CA ASP A 62 22.97 -3.33 -1.18
C ASP A 62 22.41 -4.72 -1.55
N ARG A 63 21.40 -4.72 -2.42
CA ARG A 63 20.77 -5.94 -2.96
C ARG A 63 20.47 -5.79 -4.45
N ASN A 64 20.30 -6.91 -5.12
CA ASN A 64 19.86 -6.88 -6.52
C ASN A 64 18.35 -6.54 -6.61
N HIS A 65 17.92 -6.15 -7.81
CA HIS A 65 16.51 -5.81 -8.05
C HIS A 65 15.54 -6.98 -7.79
N ALA A 66 15.99 -8.22 -7.94
CA ALA A 66 15.16 -9.40 -7.67
C ALA A 66 14.77 -9.49 -6.18
N SER A 67 15.66 -9.07 -5.27
CA SER A 67 15.37 -8.99 -3.84
C SER A 67 14.26 -7.97 -3.55
N VAL A 68 14.26 -6.83 -4.26
CA VAL A 68 13.20 -5.82 -4.14
C VAL A 68 11.87 -6.37 -4.64
N VAL A 69 11.88 -7.01 -5.81
CA VAL A 69 10.67 -7.64 -6.38
C VAL A 69 10.13 -8.72 -5.44
N HIS A 70 11.00 -9.52 -4.82
CA HIS A 70 10.61 -10.53 -3.84
C HIS A 70 9.97 -9.90 -2.60
N ALA A 71 10.55 -8.82 -2.06
CA ALA A 71 9.97 -8.10 -0.92
C ALA A 71 8.57 -7.57 -1.22
N VAL A 72 8.38 -6.95 -2.41
CA VAL A 72 7.09 -6.42 -2.87
C VAL A 72 6.05 -7.54 -3.05
N ARG A 73 6.41 -8.65 -3.68
CA ARG A 73 5.49 -9.78 -3.89
C ARG A 73 5.02 -10.41 -2.58
N ASN A 74 5.90 -10.50 -1.61
CA ASN A 74 5.58 -11.12 -0.32
C ASN A 74 4.90 -10.16 0.66
N HIS A 75 4.78 -8.87 0.32
CA HIS A 75 4.21 -7.86 1.21
C HIS A 75 2.82 -8.26 1.71
N PHE A 76 1.91 -8.62 0.82
CA PHE A 76 0.54 -8.97 1.20
C PHE A 76 0.50 -10.13 2.20
N SER A 77 1.24 -11.21 1.93
CA SER A 77 1.33 -12.36 2.83
C SER A 77 1.94 -11.98 4.18
N ASN A 78 3.07 -11.28 4.17
CA ASN A 78 3.73 -10.83 5.39
C ASN A 78 2.84 -9.88 6.20
N HIS A 79 2.17 -8.94 5.56
CA HIS A 79 1.28 -8.00 6.23
C HIS A 79 0.07 -8.69 6.85
N THR A 80 -0.46 -9.73 6.20
CA THR A 80 -1.62 -10.48 6.70
C THR A 80 -1.26 -11.40 7.86
N TYR A 81 -0.17 -12.17 7.74
CA TYR A 81 0.12 -13.27 8.65
C TYR A 81 1.26 -13.01 9.64
N ASP A 82 2.08 -11.97 9.44
CA ASP A 82 3.19 -11.62 10.32
C ASP A 82 2.93 -10.31 11.06
N SER A 83 2.55 -10.41 12.33
CA SER A 83 2.25 -9.24 13.17
C SER A 83 3.48 -8.35 13.41
N THR A 84 4.69 -8.95 13.44
CA THR A 84 5.94 -8.20 13.60
C THR A 84 6.23 -7.39 12.34
N TYR A 85 6.10 -8.00 11.17
CA TYR A 85 6.24 -7.29 9.90
C TYR A 85 5.25 -6.13 9.79
N ARG A 86 3.98 -6.37 10.13
CA ARG A 86 2.92 -5.35 10.07
C ARG A 86 3.25 -4.12 10.90
N LYS A 87 3.68 -4.31 12.15
CA LYS A 87 4.07 -3.21 13.05
C LYS A 87 5.24 -2.42 12.50
N VAL A 88 6.30 -3.12 12.07
CA VAL A 88 7.48 -2.48 11.48
C VAL A 88 7.13 -1.73 10.20
N TYR A 89 6.32 -2.34 9.33
CA TYR A 89 5.89 -1.71 8.09
C TYR A 89 5.09 -0.42 8.34
N SER A 90 4.10 -0.44 9.25
CA SER A 90 3.31 0.75 9.59
C SER A 90 4.21 1.89 10.08
N SER A 91 5.13 1.62 11.03
CA SER A 91 6.07 2.63 11.54
C SER A 91 6.96 3.19 10.42
N VAL A 92 7.60 2.33 9.65
CA VAL A 92 8.50 2.74 8.54
C VAL A 92 7.74 3.51 7.46
N HIS A 93 6.52 3.09 7.14
CA HIS A 93 5.69 3.75 6.14
C HIS A 93 5.28 5.16 6.60
N GLU A 94 4.81 5.31 7.85
CA GLU A 94 4.43 6.60 8.42
C GLU A 94 5.62 7.57 8.47
N GLU A 95 6.77 7.12 9.00
CA GLU A 95 7.98 7.92 9.07
C GLU A 95 8.49 8.36 7.68
N LEU A 96 8.50 7.45 6.70
CA LEU A 96 8.92 7.79 5.33
C LEU A 96 7.90 8.71 4.65
N GLN A 97 6.62 8.52 4.91
CA GLN A 97 5.55 9.38 4.38
C GLN A 97 5.72 10.82 4.86
N GLU A 98 6.04 11.04 6.13
CA GLU A 98 6.31 12.38 6.68
C GLU A 98 7.52 13.02 5.98
N VAL A 99 8.62 12.28 5.83
CA VAL A 99 9.82 12.77 5.13
C VAL A 99 9.52 13.11 3.68
N MET A 100 8.77 12.26 2.98
CA MET A 100 8.40 12.48 1.58
C MET A 100 7.41 13.64 1.42
N PHE A 101 6.53 13.85 2.40
CA PHE A 101 5.60 14.99 2.42
C PHE A 101 6.39 16.30 2.56
N GLY A 102 7.28 16.42 3.54
CA GLY A 102 8.14 17.58 3.72
C GLY A 102 8.98 17.88 2.47
N TYR A 103 9.58 16.85 1.86
CA TYR A 103 10.31 17.00 0.59
C TYR A 103 9.42 17.54 -0.54
N ASN A 104 8.18 17.05 -0.66
CA ASN A 104 7.26 17.50 -1.71
C ASN A 104 6.77 18.94 -1.46
N GLU A 105 6.61 19.36 -0.21
CA GLU A 105 6.31 20.76 0.14
C GLU A 105 7.46 21.68 -0.23
N GLU A 106 8.70 21.35 0.17
CA GLU A 106 9.90 22.14 -0.20
C GLU A 106 10.07 22.22 -1.71
N LEU A 107 9.90 21.10 -2.42
CA LEU A 107 9.95 21.08 -3.88
C LEU A 107 8.82 21.94 -4.47
N GLY A 108 7.62 21.88 -3.91
CA GLY A 108 6.47 22.69 -4.33
C GLY A 108 6.76 24.18 -4.15
N ASP A 109 7.35 24.58 -3.03
CA ASP A 109 7.71 25.96 -2.77
C ASP A 109 8.87 26.44 -3.65
N MET A 110 9.89 25.62 -3.88
CA MET A 110 10.96 25.93 -4.84
C MET A 110 10.42 26.07 -6.27
N LEU A 111 9.47 25.24 -6.67
CA LEU A 111 8.80 25.35 -7.96
C LEU A 111 7.95 26.62 -8.04
N LYS A 112 7.18 26.96 -6.98
CA LYS A 112 6.42 28.22 -6.92
C LYS A 112 7.31 29.43 -7.10
N VAL A 113 8.47 29.48 -6.44
CA VAL A 113 9.47 30.56 -6.59
C VAL A 113 10.03 30.65 -8.01
N ARG A 114 10.25 29.52 -8.67
CA ARG A 114 10.74 29.49 -10.06
C ARG A 114 9.63 29.79 -11.08
N PHE A 115 8.40 29.33 -10.85
CA PHE A 115 7.28 29.49 -11.77
C PHE A 115 6.45 30.75 -11.53
N SER A 116 6.61 31.44 -10.39
CA SER A 116 6.03 32.77 -10.19
C SER A 116 6.53 33.82 -11.20
N LYS A 117 7.59 33.50 -11.93
CA LYS A 117 8.06 34.29 -13.08
C LYS A 117 7.55 33.80 -14.43
N ILE A 118 6.96 32.59 -14.55
CA ILE A 118 6.52 31.99 -15.82
C ILE A 118 5.26 31.13 -15.58
N GLN A 119 4.07 31.76 -15.73
CA GLN A 119 2.74 31.08 -15.86
C GLN A 119 2.45 29.92 -14.87
N ALA A 120 2.48 30.19 -13.56
CA ALA A 120 2.22 29.20 -12.51
C ALA A 120 0.82 28.56 -12.53
N ASP A 121 -0.20 29.26 -13.01
CA ASP A 121 -1.59 28.81 -12.86
C ASP A 121 -1.99 27.63 -13.75
N SER A 122 -1.39 27.50 -14.94
CA SER A 122 -1.81 26.47 -15.89
C SER A 122 -1.27 25.05 -15.58
N VAL A 123 -0.06 24.96 -15.07
CA VAL A 123 0.58 23.66 -14.77
C VAL A 123 0.04 23.08 -13.46
N HIS A 124 -0.18 23.92 -12.43
CA HIS A 124 -0.81 23.50 -11.19
C HIS A 124 -2.25 23.03 -11.42
N LEU A 125 -3.01 23.76 -12.24
CA LEU A 125 -4.37 23.38 -12.58
C LEU A 125 -4.42 22.07 -13.38
N ALA A 126 -3.49 21.88 -14.32
CA ALA A 126 -3.39 20.64 -15.09
C ALA A 126 -3.02 19.44 -14.23
N MET A 127 -2.03 19.60 -13.31
CA MET A 127 -1.67 18.55 -12.35
C MET A 127 -2.81 18.26 -11.37
N ALA A 128 -3.44 19.27 -10.78
CA ALA A 128 -4.58 19.09 -9.89
C ALA A 128 -5.74 18.37 -10.59
N ASN A 129 -6.03 18.73 -11.83
CA ASN A 129 -7.06 18.08 -12.64
C ASN A 129 -6.71 16.64 -13.00
N MET A 130 -5.44 16.35 -13.27
CA MET A 130 -4.95 14.98 -13.52
C MET A 130 -5.08 14.10 -12.27
N TYR A 131 -4.68 14.61 -11.10
CA TYR A 131 -4.85 13.91 -9.83
C TYR A 131 -6.33 13.72 -9.48
N LYS A 132 -7.15 14.76 -9.64
CA LYS A 132 -8.60 14.69 -9.41
C LYS A 132 -9.26 13.64 -10.29
N SER A 133 -8.93 13.60 -11.59
CA SER A 133 -9.44 12.59 -12.52
C SER A 133 -9.01 11.17 -12.14
N LYS A 134 -7.76 10.98 -11.69
CA LYS A 134 -7.26 9.68 -11.22
C LYS A 134 -7.99 9.22 -9.95
N TYR A 135 -8.19 10.11 -9.00
CA TYR A 135 -8.95 9.84 -7.76
C TYR A 135 -10.41 9.52 -8.04
N GLU A 136 -11.06 10.25 -8.93
CA GLU A 136 -12.45 9.99 -9.32
C GLU A 136 -12.63 8.62 -9.99
N LYS A 137 -11.71 8.24 -10.89
CA LYS A 137 -11.74 6.90 -11.50
C LYS A 137 -11.58 5.79 -10.47
N GLN A 138 -10.67 5.96 -9.51
CA GLN A 138 -10.50 4.99 -8.43
C GLN A 138 -11.74 4.92 -7.54
N ARG A 139 -12.34 6.06 -7.19
CA ARG A 139 -13.54 6.11 -6.37
C ARG A 139 -14.69 5.39 -7.05
N ILE A 140 -14.94 5.65 -8.35
CA ILE A 140 -15.98 4.96 -9.11
C ILE A 140 -15.76 3.44 -9.09
N ALA A 141 -14.53 2.97 -9.33
CA ALA A 141 -14.22 1.54 -9.31
C ALA A 141 -14.45 0.91 -7.92
N TYR A 142 -14.16 1.64 -6.84
CA TYR A 142 -14.47 1.18 -5.48
C TYR A 142 -15.97 1.16 -5.20
N ASP A 143 -16.70 2.18 -5.63
CA ASP A 143 -18.15 2.26 -5.45
C ASP A 143 -18.87 1.13 -6.19
N GLU A 144 -18.45 0.82 -7.43
CA GLU A 144 -18.94 -0.32 -8.19
C GLU A 144 -18.66 -1.66 -7.47
N LYS A 145 -17.47 -1.83 -6.92
CA LYS A 145 -17.10 -3.04 -6.18
C LYS A 145 -17.90 -3.18 -4.89
N ILE A 146 -18.15 -2.08 -4.18
CA ILE A 146 -19.00 -2.06 -2.98
C ILE A 146 -20.42 -2.48 -3.33
N GLU A 147 -20.97 -1.99 -4.43
CA GLU A 147 -22.32 -2.34 -4.88
C GLU A 147 -22.43 -3.83 -5.28
N MET A 148 -21.43 -4.35 -5.98
CA MET A 148 -21.36 -5.78 -6.27
C MET A 148 -21.35 -6.62 -5.00
N LEU A 149 -20.52 -6.26 -4.00
CA LEU A 149 -20.45 -6.97 -2.73
C LEU A 149 -21.76 -6.89 -1.92
N LYS A 150 -22.45 -5.75 -1.94
CA LYS A 150 -23.77 -5.62 -1.31
C LYS A 150 -24.80 -6.56 -1.96
N ASN A 151 -24.79 -6.66 -3.28
CA ASN A 151 -25.67 -7.57 -4.01
C ASN A 151 -25.38 -9.04 -3.67
N GLU A 152 -24.11 -9.41 -3.56
CA GLU A 152 -23.70 -10.76 -3.15
C GLU A 152 -24.14 -11.08 -1.72
N ILE A 153 -23.93 -10.16 -0.79
CA ILE A 153 -24.40 -10.28 0.61
C ILE A 153 -25.91 -10.47 0.66
N ASN A 154 -26.67 -9.72 -0.14
CA ASN A 154 -28.13 -9.86 -0.19
C ASN A 154 -28.54 -11.24 -0.75
N LEU A 155 -27.87 -11.74 -1.77
CA LEU A 155 -28.10 -13.06 -2.33
C LEU A 155 -27.82 -14.16 -1.29
N LEU A 156 -26.66 -14.11 -0.66
CA LEU A 156 -26.27 -15.05 0.39
C LEU A 156 -27.25 -15.02 1.59
N SER A 157 -27.71 -13.84 1.97
CA SER A 157 -28.71 -13.67 3.03
C SER A 157 -30.04 -14.36 2.69
N LYS A 158 -30.48 -14.26 1.41
CA LYS A 158 -31.67 -14.99 0.94
C LYS A 158 -31.47 -16.51 0.96
N GLN A 159 -30.30 -16.98 0.53
CA GLN A 159 -29.94 -18.40 0.57
C GLN A 159 -29.92 -18.95 2.00
N ILE A 160 -29.31 -18.22 2.94
CA ILE A 160 -29.29 -18.61 4.36
C ILE A 160 -30.71 -18.72 4.93
N LYS A 161 -31.60 -17.75 4.62
CA LYS A 161 -33.00 -17.81 5.05
C LYS A 161 -33.70 -19.04 4.47
N SER A 162 -33.46 -19.38 3.21
CA SER A 162 -34.04 -20.56 2.56
C SER A 162 -33.54 -21.88 3.19
N VAL A 163 -32.25 -21.97 3.48
CA VAL A 163 -31.65 -23.13 4.16
C VAL A 163 -32.21 -23.30 5.57
N ARG A 164 -32.29 -22.20 6.33
CA ARG A 164 -32.90 -22.24 7.70
C ARG A 164 -34.33 -22.73 7.67
N LYS A 165 -35.13 -22.26 6.71
CA LYS A 165 -36.53 -22.74 6.55
C LYS A 165 -36.59 -24.24 6.23
N ARG A 166 -35.73 -24.76 5.36
CA ARG A 166 -35.64 -26.19 5.06
C ARG A 166 -35.21 -27.00 6.26
N ASN A 167 -34.22 -26.54 7.02
CA ASN A 167 -33.77 -27.23 8.23
C ASN A 167 -34.84 -27.28 9.30
N HIS A 168 -35.65 -26.23 9.44
CA HIS A 168 -36.80 -26.23 10.38
C HIS A 168 -37.83 -27.29 9.97
N LEU A 169 -38.19 -27.33 8.67
CA LEU A 169 -39.14 -28.35 8.15
C LEU A 169 -38.65 -29.80 8.35
N LEU A 170 -37.35 -30.04 8.11
CA LEU A 170 -36.73 -31.34 8.35
C LEU A 170 -36.74 -31.70 9.85
N GLY A 171 -36.49 -30.72 10.73
CA GLY A 171 -36.58 -30.91 12.17
C GLY A 171 -37.98 -31.32 12.62
N ASP A 172 -39.00 -30.67 12.08
CA ASP A 172 -40.41 -31.01 12.38
C ASP A 172 -40.78 -32.40 11.88
N GLU A 173 -40.29 -32.78 10.70
CA GLU A 173 -40.54 -34.11 10.12
C GLU A 173 -39.83 -35.23 10.91
N CYS A 174 -38.57 -34.99 11.34
CA CYS A 174 -37.88 -35.91 12.24
C CYS A 174 -38.61 -36.09 13.59
N LEU A 175 -39.18 -35.04 14.16
CA LEU A 175 -39.96 -35.11 15.37
C LEU A 175 -41.26 -35.92 15.17
N ARG A 176 -41.94 -35.73 14.04
CA ARG A 176 -43.13 -36.52 13.67
C ARG A 176 -42.82 -38.00 13.54
N LEU A 177 -41.74 -38.35 12.85
CA LEU A 177 -41.32 -39.73 12.69
C LEU A 177 -40.93 -40.40 13.99
N LYS A 178 -40.26 -39.65 14.88
CA LYS A 178 -39.91 -40.14 16.21
C LYS A 178 -41.14 -40.43 17.12
N ASN A 179 -42.22 -39.70 16.91
CA ASN A 179 -43.48 -39.91 17.69
C ASN A 179 -44.34 -41.03 17.10
N LEU A 180 -43.99 -41.60 15.92
CA LEU A 180 -44.67 -42.71 15.28
C LEU A 180 -44.02 -44.07 15.60
N LEU A 181 -42.82 -44.08 16.17
CA LEU A 181 -42.10 -45.25 16.68
C LEU A 181 -42.34 -45.44 18.20
#